data_fa0571c68e59c6f37c3c59b097c79798
#
_entry.id   fa0571c68e59c6f37c3c59b097c79798
#
_cell.length_a   1.000
_cell.length_b   1.000
_cell.length_c   1.000
_cell.angle_alpha   90.00
_cell.angle_beta   90.00
_cell.angle_gamma   90.00
#
_symmetry.space_group_name_H-M   'P 1'
#
loop_
_entity.id
_entity.type
_entity.pdbx_description
1 polymer ?
#
loop_
_entity_poly.entity_id
_entity_poly.type
_entity_poly.pdbx_seq_one_letter_code
_entity_poly.pdbx_strand_id
1 'polypeptide(L)'
;VGSEMCIRDSSSMGRLFDAAAAILGICGQATYEGEPAIELEAAAWRALGGKTVRLGGNHTGVFTSADDSPILDPQPLIEALLNGIEAGAPADRLALEFHIAIARSSARIAREICVHEGIDTVALSGGVFMNRLLLQLLTRELKYAGLAVLVPHTVPVNDGCIAYGQAAVARTRLAQVAPQ
;
A
#
# COMPACT_ATOMS: atom_id res chain seq x y z
N VAL A 1 -22.72 12.81 5.36
CA VAL A 1 -21.97 13.84 6.11
C VAL A 1 -20.61 13.31 6.55
N GLY A 2 -20.41 11.99 6.73
CA GLY A 2 -19.11 11.40 7.11
C GLY A 2 -18.10 11.25 5.98
N SER A 3 -18.53 11.18 4.73
CA SER A 3 -17.63 10.89 3.60
C SER A 3 -16.80 12.09 3.13
N GLU A 4 -17.30 13.33 3.27
CA GLU A 4 -16.58 14.51 2.77
C GLU A 4 -15.36 14.89 3.60
N MET A 5 -15.37 14.69 4.92
CA MET A 5 -14.21 14.94 5.76
C MET A 5 -13.08 13.94 5.48
N CYS A 6 -13.42 12.65 5.26
CA CYS A 6 -12.43 11.64 4.91
C CYS A 6 -11.76 11.88 3.56
N ILE A 7 -12.44 12.53 2.61
CA ILE A 7 -11.89 12.79 1.28
C ILE A 7 -10.88 13.93 1.28
N ARG A 8 -11.07 14.97 2.10
CA ARG A 8 -10.21 16.16 2.09
C ARG A 8 -8.98 16.06 2.96
N ASP A 9 -9.09 15.34 4.08
CA ASP A 9 -8.02 15.27 5.10
C ASP A 9 -7.39 13.87 5.20
N SER A 10 -7.68 12.98 4.25
CA SER A 10 -7.21 11.61 4.29
C SER A 10 -5.84 11.46 3.63
N SER A 11 -4.86 10.95 4.39
CA SER A 11 -3.60 10.42 3.89
C SER A 11 -3.72 8.95 3.45
N SER A 12 -4.91 8.49 3.05
CA SER A 12 -5.21 7.11 2.69
C SER A 12 -4.45 6.68 1.44
N MET A 13 -3.73 5.57 1.55
CA MET A 13 -3.06 4.95 0.41
C MET A 13 -4.07 4.57 -0.70
N GLY A 14 -5.28 4.12 -0.36
CA GLY A 14 -6.33 3.82 -1.34
C GLY A 14 -6.68 5.02 -2.21
N ARG A 15 -6.77 6.21 -1.63
CA ARG A 15 -7.04 7.45 -2.40
C ARG A 15 -5.91 7.80 -3.37
N LEU A 16 -4.67 7.47 -3.02
CA LEU A 16 -3.53 7.64 -3.93
C LEU A 16 -3.61 6.71 -5.14
N PHE A 17 -4.09 5.46 -4.95
CA PHE A 17 -4.35 4.53 -6.05
C PHE A 17 -5.48 5.03 -6.96
N ASP A 18 -6.56 5.58 -6.39
CA ASP A 18 -7.65 6.16 -7.18
C ASP A 18 -7.17 7.36 -8.00
N ALA A 19 -6.35 8.23 -7.41
CA ALA A 19 -5.76 9.37 -8.12
C ALA A 19 -4.85 8.92 -9.26
N ALA A 20 -4.02 7.91 -9.05
CA ALA A 20 -3.15 7.36 -10.09
C ALA A 20 -3.97 6.76 -11.25
N ALA A 21 -5.06 6.03 -10.95
CA ALA A 21 -5.95 5.48 -11.97
C ALA A 21 -6.61 6.57 -12.82
N ALA A 22 -7.04 7.67 -12.19
CA ALA A 22 -7.62 8.81 -12.87
C ALA A 22 -6.60 9.55 -13.75
N ILE A 23 -5.40 9.81 -13.24
CA ILE A 23 -4.30 10.48 -13.96
C ILE A 23 -3.90 9.66 -15.21
N LEU A 24 -3.85 8.33 -15.09
CA LEU A 24 -3.51 7.44 -16.20
C LEU A 24 -4.67 7.23 -17.20
N GLY A 25 -5.85 7.81 -16.93
CA GLY A 25 -7.04 7.63 -17.77
C GLY A 25 -7.61 6.20 -17.74
N ILE A 26 -7.24 5.40 -16.72
CA ILE A 26 -7.71 4.01 -16.57
C ILE A 26 -9.13 3.99 -16.01
N CYS A 27 -9.40 4.76 -14.95
CA CYS A 27 -10.72 4.91 -14.37
C CYS A 27 -10.88 6.33 -13.81
N GLY A 28 -11.63 7.17 -14.52
CA GLY A 28 -11.86 8.56 -14.12
C GLY A 28 -13.15 8.75 -13.31
N GLN A 29 -14.07 7.79 -13.34
CA GLN A 29 -15.35 7.82 -12.62
C GLN A 29 -15.66 6.42 -12.10
N ALA A 30 -15.68 6.26 -10.79
CA ALA A 30 -15.99 5.00 -10.14
C ALA A 30 -17.50 4.74 -10.11
N THR A 31 -17.93 3.52 -10.39
CA THR A 31 -19.31 3.04 -10.27
C THR A 31 -19.54 2.29 -8.95
N TYR A 32 -18.45 1.82 -8.32
CA TYR A 32 -18.44 1.19 -6.99
C TYR A 32 -17.14 1.53 -6.25
N GLU A 33 -17.13 1.29 -4.94
CA GLU A 33 -15.97 1.57 -4.09
C GLU A 33 -14.77 0.69 -4.45
N GLY A 34 -13.61 1.34 -4.67
CA GLY A 34 -12.35 0.66 -4.98
C GLY A 34 -12.15 0.30 -6.46
N GLU A 35 -13.15 0.56 -7.34
CA GLU A 35 -13.02 0.28 -8.77
C GLU A 35 -11.75 0.86 -9.40
N PRO A 36 -11.37 2.13 -9.17
CA PRO A 36 -10.16 2.69 -9.78
C PRO A 36 -8.89 1.94 -9.39
N ALA A 37 -8.77 1.56 -8.11
CA ALA A 37 -7.63 0.80 -7.61
C ALA A 37 -7.58 -0.62 -8.20
N ILE A 38 -8.73 -1.27 -8.40
CA ILE A 38 -8.84 -2.60 -9.02
C ILE A 38 -8.42 -2.53 -10.49
N GLU A 39 -8.92 -1.55 -11.24
CA GLU A 39 -8.56 -1.37 -12.64
C GLU A 39 -7.08 -1.01 -12.82
N LEU A 40 -6.52 -0.21 -11.91
CA LEU A 40 -5.10 0.11 -11.90
C LEU A 40 -4.25 -1.15 -11.64
N GLU A 41 -4.67 -2.01 -10.71
CA GLU A 41 -4.02 -3.30 -10.46
C GLU A 41 -4.07 -4.20 -11.70
N ALA A 42 -5.25 -4.31 -12.34
CA ALA A 42 -5.41 -5.10 -13.55
C ALA A 42 -4.50 -4.62 -14.69
N ALA A 43 -4.37 -3.31 -14.87
CA ALA A 43 -3.44 -2.70 -15.82
C ALA A 43 -1.98 -3.08 -15.51
N ALA A 44 -1.58 -2.98 -14.26
CA ALA A 44 -0.24 -3.35 -13.82
C ALA A 44 0.06 -4.85 -14.05
N TRP A 45 -0.91 -5.74 -13.80
CA TRP A 45 -0.78 -7.17 -14.11
C TRP A 45 -0.60 -7.43 -15.60
N ARG A 46 -1.31 -6.71 -16.49
CA ARG A 46 -1.11 -6.81 -17.95
C ARG A 46 0.31 -6.46 -18.34
N ALA A 47 0.84 -5.35 -17.81
CA ALA A 47 2.22 -4.93 -18.09
C ALA A 47 3.26 -5.92 -17.56
N LEU A 48 2.99 -6.55 -16.41
CA LEU A 48 3.89 -7.54 -15.81
C LEU A 48 4.00 -8.78 -16.69
N GLY A 49 2.90 -9.22 -17.35
CA GLY A 49 2.90 -10.27 -18.37
C GLY A 49 3.53 -11.59 -17.89
N GLY A 50 3.36 -11.95 -16.62
CA GLY A 50 3.97 -13.13 -16.01
C GLY A 50 5.47 -13.01 -15.70
N LYS A 51 6.10 -11.87 -15.92
CA LYS A 51 7.50 -11.61 -15.60
C LYS A 51 7.68 -11.36 -14.11
N THR A 52 8.91 -11.48 -13.63
CA THR A 52 9.26 -11.18 -12.23
C THR A 52 9.88 -9.79 -12.12
N VAL A 53 9.39 -8.99 -11.21
CA VAL A 53 10.00 -7.69 -10.88
C VAL A 53 11.30 -7.95 -10.11
N ARG A 54 12.39 -7.26 -10.48
CA ARG A 54 13.65 -7.31 -9.73
C ARG A 54 13.45 -6.65 -8.37
N LEU A 55 14.00 -7.25 -7.32
CA LEU A 55 14.01 -6.70 -5.98
C LEU A 55 15.17 -5.71 -5.82
N GLY A 56 14.96 -4.74 -4.95
CA GLY A 56 15.93 -3.67 -4.73
C GLY A 56 16.09 -2.79 -5.98
N GLY A 57 16.57 -1.62 -5.81
CA GLY A 57 16.77 -0.64 -6.88
C GLY A 57 16.31 0.74 -6.43
N ASN A 58 16.95 1.75 -7.01
CA ASN A 58 16.59 3.13 -6.77
C ASN A 58 15.27 3.41 -7.48
N HIS A 59 14.20 3.59 -6.73
CA HIS A 59 13.01 4.26 -7.20
C HIS A 59 12.83 5.54 -6.40
N THR A 60 12.49 6.59 -7.09
CA THR A 60 12.23 7.93 -6.58
C THR A 60 10.89 8.02 -5.83
N GLY A 61 10.68 7.14 -4.87
CA GLY A 61 9.73 7.40 -3.82
C GLY A 61 10.49 8.19 -2.76
N VAL A 62 10.42 9.50 -2.83
CA VAL A 62 11.20 10.38 -1.97
C VAL A 62 10.60 10.37 -0.59
N PHE A 63 11.47 10.21 0.39
CA PHE A 63 11.17 10.39 1.80
C PHE A 63 11.53 11.81 2.18
N THR A 64 10.55 12.55 2.61
CA THR A 64 10.78 13.70 3.47
C THR A 64 10.53 13.27 4.90
N SER A 65 11.51 13.51 5.76
CA SER A 65 11.29 13.42 7.20
C SER A 65 10.72 14.75 7.65
N ALA A 66 9.51 14.75 8.20
CA ALA A 66 9.01 15.86 8.98
C ALA A 66 9.10 15.42 10.45
N ASP A 67 9.76 16.22 11.28
CA ASP A 67 9.91 15.97 12.73
C ASP A 67 10.47 14.58 13.09
N ASP A 68 11.54 14.16 12.40
CA ASP A 68 12.21 12.85 12.55
C ASP A 68 11.35 11.62 12.22
N SER A 69 10.13 11.77 11.75
CA SER A 69 9.28 10.67 11.31
C SER A 69 9.34 10.50 9.78
N PRO A 70 9.57 9.29 9.26
CA PRO A 70 9.58 9.05 7.83
C PRO A 70 8.17 9.18 7.25
N ILE A 71 8.02 9.99 6.21
CA ILE A 71 6.75 10.22 5.51
C ILE A 71 6.89 9.74 4.06
N LEU A 72 5.86 9.06 3.56
CA LEU A 72 5.72 8.79 2.14
C LEU A 72 5.17 10.04 1.45
N ASP A 73 6.03 10.76 0.72
CA ASP A 73 5.60 11.90 -0.10
C ASP A 73 5.03 11.37 -1.44
N PRO A 74 3.76 11.63 -1.76
CA PRO A 74 3.18 11.21 -3.02
C PRO A 74 3.59 12.08 -4.21
N GLN A 75 4.12 13.29 -4.00
CA GLN A 75 4.41 14.24 -5.07
C GLN A 75 5.34 13.65 -6.14
N PRO A 76 6.52 13.08 -5.82
CA PRO A 76 7.40 12.52 -6.84
C PRO A 76 6.79 11.32 -7.58
N LEU A 77 5.86 10.59 -6.96
CA LEU A 77 5.13 9.50 -7.62
C LEU A 77 4.20 10.05 -8.69
N ILE A 78 3.46 11.11 -8.37
CA ILE A 78 2.58 11.78 -9.31
C ILE A 78 3.36 12.44 -10.45
N GLU A 79 4.47 13.13 -10.14
CA GLU A 79 5.36 13.70 -11.15
C GLU A 79 5.91 12.62 -12.10
N ALA A 80 6.29 11.45 -11.58
CA ALA A 80 6.76 10.34 -12.41
C ALA A 80 5.67 9.81 -13.36
N LEU A 81 4.40 9.75 -12.92
CA LEU A 81 3.28 9.39 -13.79
C LEU A 81 3.09 10.43 -14.90
N LEU A 82 3.06 11.72 -14.57
CA LEU A 82 2.87 12.80 -15.53
C LEU A 82 4.00 12.83 -16.57
N ASN A 83 5.25 12.75 -16.15
CA ASN A 83 6.41 12.68 -17.02
C ASN A 83 6.37 11.43 -17.94
N GLY A 84 5.90 10.29 -17.39
CA GLY A 84 5.72 9.07 -18.17
C GLY A 84 4.65 9.21 -19.26
N ILE A 85 3.53 9.88 -18.95
CA ILE A 85 2.46 10.18 -19.91
C ILE A 85 2.99 11.11 -21.01
N GLU A 86 3.71 12.19 -20.66
CA GLU A 86 4.31 13.10 -21.60
C GLU A 86 5.33 12.42 -22.53
N ALA A 87 6.05 11.42 -22.00
CA ALA A 87 6.97 10.59 -22.77
C ALA A 87 6.27 9.53 -23.64
N GLY A 88 4.95 9.45 -23.62
CA GLY A 88 4.16 8.47 -24.40
C GLY A 88 4.25 7.04 -23.88
N ALA A 89 4.61 6.83 -22.60
CA ALA A 89 4.66 5.49 -22.02
C ALA A 89 3.25 4.90 -21.88
N PRO A 90 3.07 3.58 -22.15
CA PRO A 90 1.77 2.93 -22.00
C PRO A 90 1.25 2.99 -20.55
N ALA A 91 -0.04 3.27 -20.36
CA ALA A 91 -0.68 3.38 -19.06
C ALA A 91 -0.48 2.12 -18.18
N ASP A 92 -0.59 0.92 -18.78
CA ASP A 92 -0.36 -0.35 -18.08
C ASP A 92 1.06 -0.43 -17.49
N ARG A 93 2.06 0.06 -18.21
CA ARG A 93 3.45 0.11 -17.74
C ARG A 93 3.60 1.09 -16.59
N LEU A 94 3.03 2.29 -16.71
CA LEU A 94 3.06 3.30 -15.65
C LEU A 94 2.33 2.83 -14.40
N ALA A 95 1.22 2.11 -14.55
CA ALA A 95 0.51 1.47 -13.45
C ALA A 95 1.40 0.45 -12.70
N LEU A 96 2.18 -0.37 -13.41
CA LEU A 96 3.12 -1.30 -12.80
C LEU A 96 4.27 -0.57 -12.08
N GLU A 97 4.85 0.44 -12.72
CA GLU A 97 5.93 1.25 -12.14
C GLU A 97 5.46 1.96 -10.86
N PHE A 98 4.22 2.45 -10.82
CA PHE A 98 3.61 3.03 -9.64
C PHE A 98 3.48 2.00 -8.49
N HIS A 99 2.96 0.79 -8.75
CA HIS A 99 2.89 -0.26 -7.73
C HIS A 99 4.28 -0.62 -7.17
N ILE A 100 5.28 -0.72 -8.03
CA ILE A 100 6.65 -1.01 -7.63
C ILE A 100 7.20 0.12 -6.75
N ALA A 101 6.98 1.38 -7.14
CA ALA A 101 7.44 2.54 -6.39
C ALA A 101 6.81 2.59 -4.98
N ILE A 102 5.50 2.40 -4.87
CA ILE A 102 4.81 2.33 -3.57
C ILE A 102 5.36 1.19 -2.71
N ALA A 103 5.51 -0.01 -3.26
CA ALA A 103 6.00 -1.16 -2.50
C ALA A 103 7.41 -0.93 -1.95
N ARG A 104 8.32 -0.40 -2.77
CA ARG A 104 9.71 -0.11 -2.37
C ARG A 104 9.80 1.01 -1.35
N SER A 105 9.05 2.08 -1.56
CA SER A 105 9.01 3.20 -0.63
C SER A 105 8.49 2.77 0.72
N SER A 106 7.39 2.02 0.75
CA SER A 106 6.83 1.47 1.99
C SER A 106 7.78 0.50 2.69
N ALA A 107 8.47 -0.36 1.94
CA ALA A 107 9.46 -1.29 2.52
C ALA A 107 10.66 -0.55 3.12
N ARG A 108 11.12 0.54 2.50
CA ARG A 108 12.19 1.38 3.01
C ARG A 108 11.79 2.05 4.33
N ILE A 109 10.60 2.68 4.39
CA ILE A 109 10.08 3.29 5.63
C ILE A 109 10.00 2.23 6.74
N ALA A 110 9.37 1.10 6.45
CA ALA A 110 9.24 0.03 7.42
C ALA A 110 10.60 -0.44 7.95
N ARG A 111 11.61 -0.57 7.08
CA ARG A 111 12.97 -0.92 7.49
C ARG A 111 13.61 0.14 8.38
N GLU A 112 13.48 1.42 8.04
CA GLU A 112 14.03 2.52 8.84
C GLU A 112 13.41 2.53 10.24
N ILE A 113 12.09 2.37 10.35
CA ILE A 113 11.38 2.26 11.63
C ILE A 113 11.83 1.00 12.40
N CYS A 114 11.89 -0.14 11.74
CA CYS A 114 12.30 -1.39 12.36
C CYS A 114 13.74 -1.32 12.94
N VAL A 115 14.65 -0.69 12.21
CA VAL A 115 16.04 -0.47 12.69
C VAL A 115 16.05 0.47 13.89
N HIS A 116 15.29 1.56 13.86
CA HIS A 116 15.22 2.53 14.94
C HIS A 116 14.62 1.91 16.22
N GLU A 117 13.53 1.13 16.07
CA GLU A 117 12.81 0.53 17.20
C GLU A 117 13.39 -0.82 17.65
N GLY A 118 14.38 -1.36 16.96
CA GLY A 118 14.96 -2.68 17.27
C GLY A 118 13.99 -3.85 17.06
N ILE A 119 13.07 -3.73 16.10
CA ILE A 119 12.11 -4.77 15.71
C ILE A 119 12.45 -5.33 14.34
N ASP A 120 12.04 -6.58 14.06
CA ASP A 120 12.34 -7.30 12.82
C ASP A 120 11.09 -7.77 12.08
N THR A 121 9.91 -7.45 12.59
CA THR A 121 8.64 -8.00 12.11
C THR A 121 7.67 -6.89 11.71
N VAL A 122 7.09 -7.00 10.53
CA VAL A 122 6.10 -6.07 9.96
C VAL A 122 4.80 -6.80 9.69
N ALA A 123 3.69 -6.28 10.20
CA ALA A 123 2.36 -6.78 9.91
C ALA A 123 1.69 -5.92 8.82
N LEU A 124 1.15 -6.58 7.77
CA LEU A 124 0.42 -5.92 6.69
C LEU A 124 -1.08 -6.10 6.88
N SER A 125 -1.81 -4.99 7.09
CA SER A 125 -3.25 -4.97 7.27
C SER A 125 -3.86 -3.69 6.68
N GLY A 126 -5.14 -3.72 6.38
CA GLY A 126 -5.89 -2.61 5.79
C GLY A 126 -6.38 -2.92 4.38
N GLY A 127 -7.43 -2.20 3.95
CA GLY A 127 -8.13 -2.44 2.67
C GLY A 127 -7.24 -2.36 1.44
N VAL A 128 -6.16 -1.56 1.46
CA VAL A 128 -5.21 -1.46 0.36
C VAL A 128 -4.54 -2.80 0.01
N PHE A 129 -4.42 -3.71 0.98
CA PHE A 129 -3.84 -5.04 0.76
C PHE A 129 -4.82 -6.07 0.14
N MET A 130 -6.03 -5.64 -0.21
CA MET A 130 -6.87 -6.34 -1.18
C MET A 130 -6.21 -6.34 -2.58
N ASN A 131 -5.37 -5.34 -2.88
CA ASN A 131 -4.51 -5.30 -4.04
C ASN A 131 -3.39 -6.35 -3.91
N ARG A 132 -3.55 -7.45 -4.64
CA ARG A 132 -2.65 -8.62 -4.57
C ARG A 132 -1.25 -8.32 -5.11
N LEU A 133 -1.18 -7.46 -6.14
CA LEU A 133 0.11 -7.07 -6.72
C LEU A 133 0.94 -6.27 -5.70
N LEU A 134 0.31 -5.27 -5.07
CA LEU A 134 0.97 -4.48 -4.02
C LEU A 134 1.41 -5.38 -2.86
N LEU A 135 0.52 -6.24 -2.36
CA LEU A 135 0.83 -7.17 -1.27
C LEU A 135 2.02 -8.07 -1.62
N GLN A 136 2.04 -8.62 -2.85
CA GLN A 136 3.13 -9.48 -3.31
C GLN A 136 4.46 -8.72 -3.42
N LEU A 137 4.44 -7.53 -4.03
CA LEU A 137 5.63 -6.70 -4.21
C LEU A 137 6.19 -6.27 -2.87
N LEU A 138 5.35 -5.72 -1.98
CA LEU A 138 5.77 -5.23 -0.67
C LEU A 138 6.29 -6.37 0.21
N THR A 139 5.60 -7.52 0.25
CA THR A 139 6.08 -8.69 1.00
C THR A 139 7.46 -9.13 0.54
N ARG A 140 7.74 -9.11 -0.76
CA ARG A 140 9.04 -9.49 -1.31
C ARG A 140 10.13 -8.47 -0.99
N GLU A 141 9.83 -7.17 -1.09
CA GLU A 141 10.78 -6.10 -0.74
C GLU A 141 11.12 -6.11 0.75
N LEU A 142 10.14 -6.32 1.65
CA LEU A 142 10.37 -6.45 3.09
C LEU A 142 11.24 -7.66 3.44
N LYS A 143 10.94 -8.83 2.85
CA LYS A 143 11.75 -10.03 3.03
C LYS A 143 13.17 -9.85 2.48
N TYR A 144 13.33 -9.17 1.34
CA TYR A 144 14.64 -8.84 0.78
C TYR A 144 15.43 -7.90 1.71
N ALA A 145 14.74 -7.01 2.43
CA ALA A 145 15.32 -6.16 3.47
C ALA A 145 15.63 -6.90 4.80
N GLY A 146 15.38 -8.20 4.88
CA GLY A 146 15.66 -9.05 6.04
C GLY A 146 14.56 -9.03 7.10
N LEU A 147 13.37 -8.50 6.81
CA LEU A 147 12.27 -8.40 7.76
C LEU A 147 11.32 -9.60 7.68
N ALA A 148 10.81 -10.04 8.82
CA ALA A 148 9.69 -10.97 8.89
C ALA A 148 8.38 -10.25 8.55
N VAL A 149 7.50 -10.92 7.79
CA VAL A 149 6.24 -10.32 7.33
C VAL A 149 5.07 -11.17 7.77
N LEU A 150 4.15 -10.55 8.50
CA LEU A 150 2.89 -11.14 8.91
C LEU A 150 1.77 -10.64 7.99
N VAL A 151 1.08 -11.58 7.36
CA VAL A 151 -0.10 -11.31 6.53
C VAL A 151 -1.26 -12.17 7.04
N PRO A 152 -2.44 -11.61 7.30
CA PRO A 152 -3.61 -12.39 7.65
C PRO A 152 -3.98 -13.37 6.53
N HIS A 153 -4.18 -14.66 6.89
CA HIS A 153 -4.59 -15.69 5.93
C HIS A 153 -5.99 -16.24 6.19
N THR A 154 -6.46 -16.13 7.44
CA THR A 154 -7.74 -16.70 7.89
C THR A 154 -8.85 -15.68 8.00
N VAL A 155 -8.49 -14.40 8.05
CA VAL A 155 -9.44 -13.29 8.13
C VAL A 155 -9.14 -12.26 7.04
N PRO A 156 -10.15 -11.51 6.56
CA PRO A 156 -9.93 -10.45 5.59
C PRO A 156 -8.96 -9.38 6.13
N VAL A 157 -8.18 -8.78 5.23
CA VAL A 157 -7.25 -7.68 5.59
C VAL A 157 -7.93 -6.32 5.70
N ASN A 158 -9.20 -6.21 5.28
CA ASN A 158 -10.02 -5.00 5.28
C ASN A 158 -10.90 -4.88 6.54
N ASP A 159 -11.78 -3.89 6.55
CA ASP A 159 -12.69 -3.58 7.65
C ASP A 159 -13.62 -4.74 8.05
N GLY A 160 -13.83 -5.72 7.17
CA GLY A 160 -14.62 -6.91 7.47
C GLY A 160 -14.11 -7.75 8.65
N CYS A 161 -12.84 -7.57 9.07
CA CYS A 161 -12.30 -8.29 10.23
C CYS A 161 -12.26 -7.47 11.53
N ILE A 162 -12.70 -6.22 11.55
CA ILE A 162 -12.63 -5.35 12.75
C ILE A 162 -13.40 -5.97 13.92
N ALA A 163 -14.62 -6.42 13.71
CA ALA A 163 -15.44 -7.03 14.75
C ALA A 163 -14.78 -8.30 15.34
N TYR A 164 -14.16 -9.12 14.49
CA TYR A 164 -13.40 -10.29 14.94
C TYR A 164 -12.20 -9.88 15.80
N GLY A 165 -11.44 -8.88 15.38
CA GLY A 165 -10.31 -8.35 16.13
C GLY A 165 -10.73 -7.78 17.49
N GLN A 166 -11.84 -7.03 17.54
CA GLN A 166 -12.40 -6.50 18.78
C GLN A 166 -12.80 -7.65 19.74
N ALA A 167 -13.45 -8.69 19.24
CA ALA A 167 -13.83 -9.86 20.04
C ALA A 167 -12.59 -10.60 20.59
N ALA A 168 -11.54 -10.76 19.80
CA ALA A 168 -10.29 -11.37 20.22
C ALA A 168 -9.60 -10.58 21.34
N VAL A 169 -9.53 -9.25 21.22
CA VAL A 169 -8.99 -8.36 22.25
C VAL A 169 -9.83 -8.42 23.53
N ALA A 170 -11.16 -8.36 23.43
CA ALA A 170 -12.06 -8.45 24.56
C ALA A 170 -11.88 -9.78 25.31
N ARG A 171 -11.81 -10.90 24.60
CA ARG A 171 -11.58 -12.22 25.19
C ARG A 171 -10.26 -12.27 25.98
N THR A 172 -9.18 -11.74 25.40
CA THR A 172 -7.86 -11.72 26.07
C THR A 172 -7.89 -10.89 27.34
N ARG A 173 -8.52 -9.71 27.31
CA ARG A 173 -8.67 -8.85 28.48
C ARG A 173 -9.50 -9.52 29.60
N LEU A 174 -10.61 -10.15 29.24
CA LEU A 174 -11.43 -10.88 30.21
C LEU A 174 -10.67 -12.03 30.86
N ALA A 175 -9.86 -12.78 30.10
CA ALA A 175 -9.04 -13.85 30.65
C ALA A 175 -7.94 -13.36 31.62
N GLN A 176 -7.46 -12.13 31.47
CA GLN A 176 -6.50 -11.51 32.40
C GLN A 176 -7.12 -10.97 33.69
N VAL A 177 -8.43 -10.68 33.67
CA VAL A 177 -9.17 -10.12 34.83
C VAL A 177 -9.88 -11.22 35.63
N ALA A 178 -10.04 -12.43 35.09
CA ALA A 178 -10.66 -13.54 35.82
C ALA A 178 -9.76 -13.91 37.03
N PRO A 179 -10.31 -13.88 38.29
CA PRO A 179 -9.56 -14.31 39.46
C PRO A 179 -9.23 -15.80 39.34
N GLN A 180 -7.99 -16.17 39.74
CA GLN A 180 -7.58 -17.57 39.94
C GLN A 180 -8.37 -18.23 41.06
#